data_4070ecc8aefb4ad52f5c520f14506b54
#
_entry.id   4070ecc8aefb4ad52f5c520f14506b54
#
_cell.length_a   1.000
_cell.length_b   1.000
_cell.length_c   1.000
_cell.angle_alpha   90.00
_cell.angle_beta   90.00
_cell.angle_gamma   90.00
#
_symmetry.space_group_name_H-M   'P 1'
#
loop_
_entity.id
_entity.type
_entity.pdbx_description
1 polymer ?
#
loop_
_entity_poly.entity_id
_entity_poly.type
_entity_poly.pdbx_seq_one_letter_code
_entity_poly.pdbx_strand_id
1 'polypeptide(L)'
;PAPQSKAGVYDELEELEKIMDEYVHFETTQPENLSHLEELVKEKVAAANLQDEVEYDESKPFGEYVMALHNYITDLKNLEVHVGLHILGQPPVEEGLTEYLWMLTRLNNGEVPSINQVISGYYGFDYYYLLENSGLIYEPLNITYATLLDKVTDQSMEVIKLLQDKDFSLDGQADVMNLAWVQEGSAEFKEQLEKVCTYICDTVNPNLQLTTQEQENMLRGFEGQYVEPGPSGAPTSGCADLLPTGRNFFGVDPRTLPTPAAWEIGKTLGDQIIERFIAEEGHYP
;
A
#
# COMPACT_ATOMS: atom_id res chain seq x y z
N PRO A 1 -16.85 -0.61 6.14
CA PRO A 1 -15.45 -0.67 6.54
C PRO A 1 -14.96 0.65 7.13
N ALA A 2 -14.00 0.61 8.07
CA ALA A 2 -13.41 1.84 8.60
C ALA A 2 -12.59 2.52 7.52
N PRO A 3 -12.73 3.84 7.31
CA PRO A 3 -11.90 4.57 6.36
C PRO A 3 -10.42 4.45 6.70
N GLN A 4 -9.60 4.20 5.71
CA GLN A 4 -8.15 4.07 5.85
C GLN A 4 -7.45 4.89 4.77
N SER A 5 -6.29 5.42 5.13
CA SER A 5 -5.39 6.16 4.24
C SER A 5 -3.94 5.80 4.57
N LYS A 6 -2.99 6.21 3.75
CA LYS A 6 -1.58 6.15 4.14
C LYS A 6 -1.29 7.25 5.18
N ALA A 7 -0.32 7.01 6.06
CA ALA A 7 0.03 7.93 7.15
C ALA A 7 0.48 9.30 6.62
N GLY A 8 1.19 9.33 5.49
CA GLY A 8 1.88 10.51 5.03
C GLY A 8 3.02 10.92 5.97
N VAL A 9 3.48 12.14 5.83
CA VAL A 9 4.49 12.74 6.72
C VAL A 9 4.03 14.15 7.13
N TYR A 10 4.56 14.65 8.25
CA TYR A 10 4.33 16.01 8.70
C TYR A 10 5.56 16.89 8.40
N ASP A 11 5.41 18.18 8.55
CA ASP A 11 6.32 19.24 8.06
C ASP A 11 7.82 18.96 8.31
N GLU A 12 8.20 18.48 9.50
CA GLU A 12 9.58 18.20 9.85
C GLU A 12 10.18 17.05 9.03
N LEU A 13 9.38 16.02 8.72
CA LEU A 13 9.83 14.89 7.91
C LEU A 13 9.89 15.25 6.42
N GLU A 14 8.98 16.11 5.92
CA GLU A 14 9.06 16.62 4.55
C GLU A 14 10.30 17.50 4.34
N GLU A 15 10.67 18.31 5.35
CA GLU A 15 11.89 19.11 5.29
C GLU A 15 13.13 18.23 5.31
N LEU A 16 13.14 17.18 6.14
CA LEU A 16 14.24 16.23 6.20
C LEU A 16 14.39 15.50 4.86
N GLU A 17 13.29 15.04 4.26
CA GLU A 17 13.31 14.38 2.95
C GLU A 17 13.93 15.27 1.87
N LYS A 18 13.55 16.55 1.78
CA LYS A 18 14.12 17.51 0.83
C LYS A 18 15.63 17.69 1.01
N ILE A 19 16.09 17.74 2.25
CA ILE A 19 17.54 17.87 2.54
C ILE A 19 18.29 16.59 2.18
N MET A 20 17.70 15.43 2.42
CA MET A 20 18.27 14.13 2.01
C MET A 20 18.32 13.98 0.50
N ASP A 21 17.28 14.39 -0.21
CA ASP A 21 17.26 14.43 -1.69
C ASP A 21 18.38 15.32 -2.23
N GLU A 22 18.58 16.50 -1.61
CA GLU A 22 19.66 17.41 -1.97
C GLU A 22 21.04 16.81 -1.67
N TYR A 23 21.19 16.09 -0.54
CA TYR A 23 22.43 15.37 -0.20
C TYR A 23 22.78 14.34 -1.27
N VAL A 24 21.83 13.46 -1.62
CA VAL A 24 22.04 12.42 -2.64
C VAL A 24 22.43 13.04 -3.99
N HIS A 25 21.85 14.18 -4.32
CA HIS A 25 22.17 14.93 -5.53
C HIS A 25 23.57 15.53 -5.51
N PHE A 26 23.98 16.10 -4.38
CA PHE A 26 25.28 16.73 -4.20
C PHE A 26 26.42 15.72 -4.07
N GLU A 27 26.14 14.50 -3.64
CA GLU A 27 27.15 13.45 -3.57
C GLU A 27 27.89 13.25 -4.91
N THR A 28 27.16 13.41 -6.02
CA THR A 28 27.71 13.28 -7.37
C THR A 28 28.06 14.61 -8.04
N THR A 29 27.39 15.72 -7.68
CA THR A 29 27.50 17.00 -8.42
C THR A 29 28.32 18.05 -7.72
N GLN A 30 28.29 18.11 -6.38
CA GLN A 30 28.92 19.15 -5.55
C GLN A 30 29.42 18.60 -4.21
N PRO A 31 30.41 17.67 -4.23
CA PRO A 31 30.86 17.00 -3.00
C PRO A 31 31.46 17.93 -1.95
N GLU A 32 31.89 19.12 -2.32
CA GLU A 32 32.39 20.14 -1.39
C GLU A 32 31.32 20.72 -0.45
N ASN A 33 30.04 20.59 -0.78
CA ASN A 33 28.92 21.10 0.03
C ASN A 33 28.32 20.03 0.97
N LEU A 34 28.78 18.79 0.89
CA LEU A 34 28.21 17.66 1.66
C LEU A 34 28.28 17.89 3.17
N SER A 35 29.39 18.42 3.69
CA SER A 35 29.58 18.63 5.14
C SER A 35 28.49 19.51 5.75
N HIS A 36 27.98 20.49 5.00
CA HIS A 36 26.89 21.35 5.47
C HIS A 36 25.56 20.58 5.49
N LEU A 37 25.29 19.77 4.46
CA LEU A 37 24.08 18.97 4.39
C LEU A 37 24.08 17.85 5.45
N GLU A 38 25.24 17.25 5.75
CA GLU A 38 25.38 16.28 6.83
C GLU A 38 24.99 16.87 8.20
N GLU A 39 25.41 18.12 8.47
CA GLU A 39 25.01 18.82 9.70
C GLU A 39 23.51 19.10 9.73
N LEU A 40 22.94 19.56 8.61
CA LEU A 40 21.49 19.80 8.50
C LEU A 40 20.66 18.53 8.67
N VAL A 41 21.07 17.41 8.04
CA VAL A 41 20.39 16.11 8.22
C VAL A 41 20.41 15.71 9.70
N LYS A 42 21.57 15.78 10.38
CA LYS A 42 21.68 15.46 11.81
C LYS A 42 20.79 16.35 12.68
N GLU A 43 20.73 17.65 12.38
CA GLU A 43 19.86 18.60 13.09
C GLU A 43 18.38 18.24 12.92
N LYS A 44 17.95 17.95 11.69
CA LYS A 44 16.55 17.61 11.39
C LYS A 44 16.17 16.24 11.95
N VAL A 45 17.05 15.25 11.90
CA VAL A 45 16.84 13.94 12.54
C VAL A 45 16.63 14.11 14.04
N ALA A 46 17.43 14.96 14.70
CA ALA A 46 17.27 15.25 16.12
C ALA A 46 15.96 15.99 16.42
N ALA A 47 15.56 16.96 15.57
CA ALA A 47 14.30 17.68 15.71
C ALA A 47 13.09 16.76 15.56
N ALA A 48 13.16 15.79 14.64
CA ALA A 48 12.12 14.78 14.41
C ALA A 48 12.16 13.60 15.41
N ASN A 49 13.12 13.56 16.34
CA ASN A 49 13.37 12.47 17.30
C ASN A 49 13.58 11.09 16.65
N LEU A 50 14.26 11.06 15.50
CA LEU A 50 14.55 9.83 14.75
C LEU A 50 15.89 9.19 15.08
N GLN A 51 16.70 9.79 15.94
CA GLN A 51 18.05 9.30 16.26
C GLN A 51 18.08 7.92 16.96
N ASP A 52 16.99 7.56 17.64
CA ASP A 52 16.85 6.26 18.30
C ASP A 52 16.26 5.19 17.36
N GLU A 53 15.69 5.61 16.23
CA GLU A 53 15.04 4.73 15.25
C GLU A 53 16.03 4.32 14.14
N VAL A 54 16.89 5.25 13.71
CA VAL A 54 17.92 5.00 12.70
C VAL A 54 19.27 5.43 13.28
N GLU A 55 20.07 4.45 13.74
CA GLU A 55 21.38 4.71 14.34
C GLU A 55 22.41 5.20 13.30
N TYR A 56 23.12 6.26 13.62
CA TYR A 56 24.24 6.74 12.84
C TYR A 56 25.54 6.05 13.24
N ASP A 57 26.14 5.28 12.34
CA ASP A 57 27.43 4.63 12.51
C ASP A 57 28.54 5.50 11.89
N GLU A 58 29.31 6.21 12.74
CA GLU A 58 30.43 7.07 12.30
C GLU A 58 31.53 6.33 11.52
N SER A 59 31.58 5.00 11.58
CA SER A 59 32.56 4.18 10.84
C SER A 59 32.20 3.98 9.38
N LYS A 60 30.97 4.35 8.98
CA LYS A 60 30.42 4.17 7.63
C LYS A 60 30.31 5.51 6.89
N PRO A 61 30.27 5.46 5.52
CA PRO A 61 29.95 6.64 4.74
C PRO A 61 28.59 7.22 5.14
N PHE A 62 28.47 8.56 5.24
CA PHE A 62 27.23 9.22 5.62
C PHE A 62 26.08 8.95 4.65
N GLY A 63 26.36 8.71 3.38
CA GLY A 63 25.37 8.29 2.38
C GLY A 63 24.62 7.01 2.75
N GLU A 64 25.25 6.05 3.46
CA GLU A 64 24.55 4.85 3.95
C GLU A 64 23.49 5.21 5.01
N TYR A 65 23.80 6.18 5.86
CA TYR A 65 22.86 6.69 6.85
C TYR A 65 21.69 7.42 6.21
N VAL A 66 21.96 8.27 5.21
CA VAL A 66 20.91 8.95 4.42
C VAL A 66 20.01 7.93 3.72
N MET A 67 20.59 6.86 3.16
CA MET A 67 19.80 5.78 2.55
C MET A 67 18.89 5.08 3.57
N ALA A 68 19.42 4.77 4.76
CA ALA A 68 18.62 4.14 5.81
C ALA A 68 17.48 5.05 6.31
N LEU A 69 17.71 6.35 6.40
CA LEU A 69 16.69 7.34 6.71
C LEU A 69 15.61 7.42 5.64
N HIS A 70 15.98 7.42 4.35
CA HIS A 70 15.02 7.39 3.24
C HIS A 70 14.11 6.16 3.33
N ASN A 71 14.68 4.98 3.53
CA ASN A 71 13.92 3.75 3.66
C ASN A 71 12.95 3.81 4.86
N TYR A 72 13.44 4.27 6.02
CA TYR A 72 12.62 4.41 7.22
C TYR A 72 11.44 5.38 7.04
N ILE A 73 11.69 6.56 6.46
CA ILE A 73 10.63 7.55 6.20
C ILE A 73 9.64 7.02 5.16
N THR A 74 10.13 6.32 4.14
CA THR A 74 9.28 5.68 3.13
C THR A 74 8.35 4.63 3.77
N ASP A 75 8.86 3.82 4.68
CA ASP A 75 8.07 2.85 5.43
C ASP A 75 7.01 3.55 6.31
N LEU A 76 7.39 4.63 7.01
CA LEU A 76 6.44 5.44 7.79
C LEU A 76 5.31 6.02 6.93
N LYS A 77 5.64 6.58 5.77
CA LYS A 77 4.65 7.11 4.82
C LYS A 77 3.62 6.07 4.38
N ASN A 78 4.08 4.82 4.22
CA ASN A 78 3.24 3.72 3.73
C ASN A 78 2.45 3.00 4.83
N LEU A 79 2.58 3.41 6.12
CA LEU A 79 1.76 2.86 7.18
C LEU A 79 0.28 3.14 6.96
N GLU A 80 -0.55 2.13 7.22
CA GLU A 80 -2.00 2.28 7.19
C GLU A 80 -2.48 2.99 8.46
N VAL A 81 -3.22 4.08 8.29
CA VAL A 81 -3.86 4.77 9.40
C VAL A 81 -5.36 4.80 9.22
N HIS A 82 -6.08 4.65 10.34
CA HIS A 82 -7.52 4.83 10.35
C HIS A 82 -7.83 6.33 10.42
N VAL A 83 -8.45 6.87 9.38
CA VAL A 83 -8.85 8.29 9.31
C VAL A 83 -10.28 8.52 9.83
N GLY A 84 -10.91 7.48 10.36
CA GLY A 84 -12.25 7.56 10.94
C GLY A 84 -12.70 6.22 11.49
N LEU A 85 -13.88 6.23 12.13
CA LEU A 85 -14.54 5.02 12.59
C LEU A 85 -15.41 4.43 11.49
N HIS A 86 -15.57 3.11 11.50
CA HIS A 86 -16.58 2.46 10.67
C HIS A 86 -17.97 2.96 11.05
N ILE A 87 -18.71 3.46 10.06
CA ILE A 87 -20.11 3.83 10.20
C ILE A 87 -20.94 2.72 9.60
N LEU A 88 -21.77 2.08 10.42
CA LEU A 88 -22.58 0.94 9.99
C LEU A 88 -23.49 1.31 8.81
N GLY A 89 -23.38 0.56 7.74
CA GLY A 89 -24.18 0.74 6.53
C GLY A 89 -23.76 1.93 5.64
N GLN A 90 -22.61 2.55 5.89
CA GLN A 90 -22.14 3.67 5.07
C GLN A 90 -20.77 3.33 4.44
N PRO A 91 -20.70 3.24 3.10
CA PRO A 91 -19.41 3.16 2.41
C PRO A 91 -18.67 4.52 2.51
N PRO A 92 -17.35 4.56 2.34
CA PRO A 92 -16.61 5.80 2.16
C PRO A 92 -17.16 6.60 0.96
N VAL A 93 -17.07 7.93 1.03
CA VAL A 93 -17.56 8.85 -0.01
C VAL A 93 -16.48 9.87 -0.37
N GLU A 94 -16.62 10.52 -1.53
CA GLU A 94 -15.73 11.60 -2.01
C GLU A 94 -14.25 11.20 -1.97
N GLU A 95 -13.39 12.01 -1.37
CA GLU A 95 -11.95 11.74 -1.26
C GLU A 95 -11.67 10.45 -0.49
N GLY A 96 -12.41 10.19 0.59
CA GLY A 96 -12.30 8.95 1.36
C GLY A 96 -12.62 7.69 0.56
N LEU A 97 -13.44 7.79 -0.49
CA LEU A 97 -13.69 6.67 -1.41
C LEU A 97 -12.46 6.41 -2.30
N THR A 98 -11.88 7.46 -2.87
CA THR A 98 -10.64 7.34 -3.69
C THR A 98 -9.52 6.71 -2.87
N GLU A 99 -9.24 7.22 -1.67
CA GLU A 99 -8.21 6.69 -0.77
C GLU A 99 -8.47 5.23 -0.40
N TYR A 100 -9.71 4.90 -0.05
CA TYR A 100 -10.06 3.55 0.35
C TYR A 100 -9.96 2.55 -0.82
N LEU A 101 -10.37 2.92 -2.03
CA LEU A 101 -10.19 2.11 -3.23
C LEU A 101 -8.70 1.90 -3.54
N TRP A 102 -7.87 2.93 -3.36
CA TRP A 102 -6.43 2.78 -3.47
C TRP A 102 -5.89 1.79 -2.44
N MET A 103 -6.30 1.90 -1.17
CA MET A 103 -5.92 0.96 -0.11
C MET A 103 -6.31 -0.48 -0.42
N LEU A 104 -7.46 -0.71 -1.06
CA LEU A 104 -7.92 -2.03 -1.48
C LEU A 104 -7.10 -2.61 -2.66
N THR A 105 -6.53 -1.74 -3.51
CA THR A 105 -5.89 -2.15 -4.77
C THR A 105 -4.37 -1.92 -4.80
N ARG A 106 -3.79 -1.35 -3.73
CA ARG A 106 -2.34 -1.14 -3.61
C ARG A 106 -1.54 -2.44 -3.46
N LEU A 107 -2.19 -3.54 -3.11
CA LEU A 107 -1.64 -4.89 -3.07
C LEU A 107 -2.31 -5.76 -4.13
N ASN A 108 -1.66 -6.86 -4.48
CA ASN A 108 -2.26 -7.83 -5.40
C ASN A 108 -3.54 -8.43 -4.80
N ASN A 109 -4.57 -8.58 -5.62
CA ASN A 109 -5.83 -9.24 -5.27
C ASN A 109 -6.00 -10.49 -6.15
N GLY A 110 -5.51 -11.62 -5.69
CA GLY A 110 -5.47 -12.84 -6.47
C GLY A 110 -4.69 -12.65 -7.78
N GLU A 111 -5.36 -12.83 -8.92
CA GLU A 111 -4.79 -12.67 -10.27
C GLU A 111 -4.74 -11.21 -10.75
N VAL A 112 -5.29 -10.26 -9.97
CA VAL A 112 -5.26 -8.84 -10.32
C VAL A 112 -4.04 -8.19 -9.68
N PRO A 113 -3.14 -7.59 -10.48
CA PRO A 113 -1.95 -6.97 -9.94
C PRO A 113 -2.29 -5.70 -9.15
N SER A 114 -1.40 -5.34 -8.25
CA SER A 114 -1.43 -4.06 -7.53
C SER A 114 -1.37 -2.89 -8.51
N ILE A 115 -2.19 -1.84 -8.29
CA ILE A 115 -2.12 -0.61 -9.09
C ILE A 115 -0.74 0.04 -8.99
N ASN A 116 -0.13 0.03 -7.79
CA ASN A 116 1.21 0.57 -7.58
C ASN A 116 2.27 -0.21 -8.36
N GLN A 117 2.19 -1.55 -8.37
CA GLN A 117 3.08 -2.41 -9.15
C GLN A 117 2.97 -2.15 -10.65
N VAL A 118 1.73 -2.01 -11.15
CA VAL A 118 1.48 -1.71 -12.58
C VAL A 118 2.10 -0.37 -12.95
N ILE A 119 1.85 0.68 -12.15
CA ILE A 119 2.38 2.03 -12.46
C ILE A 119 3.89 2.10 -12.25
N SER A 120 4.47 1.38 -11.27
CA SER A 120 5.93 1.26 -11.15
C SER A 120 6.55 0.58 -12.38
N GLY A 121 5.84 -0.40 -12.97
CA GLY A 121 6.22 -1.05 -14.22
C GLY A 121 6.28 -0.09 -15.42
N TYR A 122 5.48 0.98 -15.44
CA TYR A 122 5.60 2.06 -16.44
C TYR A 122 6.99 2.73 -16.41
N TYR A 123 7.56 2.91 -15.21
CA TYR A 123 8.91 3.44 -15.01
C TYR A 123 10.01 2.40 -15.17
N GLY A 124 9.66 1.12 -15.40
CA GLY A 124 10.59 0.01 -15.57
C GLY A 124 11.06 -0.65 -14.28
N PHE A 125 10.34 -0.47 -13.17
CA PHE A 125 10.72 -0.99 -11.87
C PHE A 125 9.66 -1.93 -11.27
N ASP A 126 10.15 -2.86 -10.45
CA ASP A 126 9.35 -3.54 -9.45
C ASP A 126 9.06 -2.58 -8.28
N TYR A 127 7.84 -2.54 -7.79
CA TYR A 127 7.42 -1.63 -6.72
C TYR A 127 8.20 -1.85 -5.42
N TYR A 128 8.42 -3.11 -5.06
CA TYR A 128 9.16 -3.45 -3.83
C TYR A 128 10.64 -3.10 -3.93
N TYR A 129 11.22 -3.21 -5.14
CA TYR A 129 12.58 -2.74 -5.37
C TYR A 129 12.73 -1.24 -5.12
N LEU A 130 11.74 -0.44 -5.51
CA LEU A 130 11.73 1.00 -5.21
C LEU A 130 11.65 1.26 -3.72
N LEU A 131 10.79 0.52 -2.98
CA LEU A 131 10.65 0.65 -1.53
C LEU A 131 11.96 0.32 -0.78
N GLU A 132 12.62 -0.76 -1.16
CA GLU A 132 13.88 -1.20 -0.52
C GLU A 132 15.08 -0.29 -0.84
N ASN A 133 14.98 0.54 -1.88
CA ASN A 133 16.07 1.37 -2.38
C ASN A 133 15.67 2.85 -2.53
N SER A 134 14.81 3.35 -1.65
CA SER A 134 14.13 4.64 -1.80
C SER A 134 15.06 5.86 -1.95
N GLY A 135 16.30 5.79 -1.44
CA GLY A 135 17.31 6.84 -1.58
C GLY A 135 18.11 6.80 -2.89
N LEU A 136 17.91 5.83 -3.80
CA LEU A 136 18.58 5.83 -5.11
C LEU A 136 17.95 6.86 -6.05
N ILE A 137 18.72 7.31 -7.04
CA ILE A 137 18.26 8.28 -8.05
C ILE A 137 17.69 7.56 -9.28
N TYR A 138 16.51 8.00 -9.71
CA TYR A 138 15.93 7.72 -11.02
C TYR A 138 16.45 8.76 -12.03
N GLU A 139 17.51 8.39 -12.75
CA GLU A 139 18.24 9.26 -13.67
C GLU A 139 17.35 10.01 -14.69
N PRO A 140 16.33 9.37 -15.34
CA PRO A 140 15.54 10.06 -16.36
C PRO A 140 14.79 11.31 -15.87
N LEU A 141 14.41 11.34 -14.60
CA LEU A 141 13.71 12.47 -13.97
C LEU A 141 14.59 13.21 -12.96
N ASN A 142 15.76 12.65 -12.64
CA ASN A 142 16.68 13.18 -11.66
C ASN A 142 16.02 13.41 -10.28
N ILE A 143 15.27 12.40 -9.82
CA ILE A 143 14.56 12.35 -8.54
C ILE A 143 14.96 11.08 -7.79
N THR A 144 14.79 11.06 -6.46
CA THR A 144 14.96 9.84 -5.68
C THR A 144 13.86 8.83 -5.96
N TYR A 145 14.09 7.55 -5.62
CA TYR A 145 13.05 6.54 -5.70
C TYR A 145 11.93 6.82 -4.67
N ALA A 146 12.22 7.47 -3.53
CA ALA A 146 11.20 7.95 -2.62
C ALA A 146 10.22 8.91 -3.32
N THR A 147 10.74 9.94 -3.99
CA THR A 147 9.92 10.86 -4.81
C THR A 147 9.22 10.15 -5.97
N LEU A 148 9.84 9.13 -6.57
CA LEU A 148 9.19 8.31 -7.61
C LEU A 148 8.02 7.49 -7.03
N LEU A 149 8.14 6.95 -5.82
CA LEU A 149 7.05 6.24 -5.13
C LEU A 149 5.86 7.17 -4.82
N ASP A 150 6.13 8.41 -4.41
CA ASP A 150 5.07 9.40 -4.24
C ASP A 150 4.37 9.67 -5.59
N LYS A 151 5.12 9.82 -6.67
CA LYS A 151 4.57 9.98 -8.02
C LYS A 151 3.74 8.77 -8.46
N VAL A 152 4.16 7.54 -8.17
CA VAL A 152 3.40 6.31 -8.42
C VAL A 152 2.07 6.33 -7.65
N THR A 153 2.09 6.78 -6.38
CA THR A 153 0.89 6.91 -5.57
C THR A 153 -0.06 7.98 -6.14
N ASP A 154 0.47 9.15 -6.49
CA ASP A 154 -0.33 10.24 -7.07
C ASP A 154 -1.00 9.82 -8.37
N GLN A 155 -0.28 9.13 -9.25
CA GLN A 155 -0.83 8.58 -10.50
C GLN A 155 -1.87 7.49 -10.24
N SER A 156 -1.68 6.65 -9.21
CA SER A 156 -2.68 5.67 -8.78
C SER A 156 -3.97 6.35 -8.32
N MET A 157 -3.83 7.41 -7.52
CA MET A 157 -4.97 8.20 -7.05
C MET A 157 -5.65 8.97 -8.21
N GLU A 158 -4.87 9.51 -9.15
CA GLU A 158 -5.39 10.16 -10.36
C GLU A 158 -6.28 9.20 -11.16
N VAL A 159 -5.81 7.97 -11.39
CA VAL A 159 -6.56 6.92 -12.10
C VAL A 159 -7.88 6.63 -11.38
N ILE A 160 -7.84 6.37 -10.07
CA ILE A 160 -9.04 6.02 -9.29
C ILE A 160 -10.01 7.20 -9.24
N LYS A 161 -9.50 8.41 -9.06
CA LYS A 161 -10.31 9.63 -9.05
C LYS A 161 -11.02 9.85 -10.38
N LEU A 162 -10.33 9.63 -11.49
CA LEU A 162 -10.93 9.75 -12.81
C LEU A 162 -12.04 8.72 -13.04
N LEU A 163 -11.86 7.49 -12.57
CA LEU A 163 -12.92 6.46 -12.58
C LEU A 163 -14.11 6.91 -11.73
N GLN A 164 -13.86 7.45 -10.53
CA GLN A 164 -14.89 7.95 -9.62
C GLN A 164 -15.66 9.13 -10.22
N ASP A 165 -14.98 10.11 -10.80
CA ASP A 165 -15.59 11.30 -11.42
C ASP A 165 -16.50 10.95 -12.62
N LYS A 166 -16.38 9.73 -13.13
CA LYS A 166 -17.19 9.15 -14.21
C LYS A 166 -18.09 8.00 -13.74
N ASP A 167 -18.42 7.96 -12.46
CA ASP A 167 -19.29 6.96 -11.84
C ASP A 167 -18.85 5.51 -12.15
N PHE A 168 -17.54 5.27 -12.24
CA PHE A 168 -16.93 3.96 -12.53
C PHE A 168 -17.46 3.32 -13.83
N SER A 169 -17.79 4.14 -14.82
CA SER A 169 -18.32 3.74 -16.12
C SER A 169 -17.23 3.33 -17.11
N LEU A 170 -17.65 2.73 -18.23
CA LEU A 170 -16.76 2.45 -19.35
C LEU A 170 -16.11 3.72 -19.93
N ASP A 171 -16.83 4.86 -19.89
CA ASP A 171 -16.28 6.15 -20.34
C ASP A 171 -15.14 6.59 -19.42
N GLY A 172 -15.25 6.35 -18.11
CA GLY A 172 -14.17 6.60 -17.15
C GLY A 172 -12.94 5.73 -17.41
N GLN A 173 -13.13 4.46 -17.72
CA GLN A 173 -12.03 3.57 -18.12
C GLN A 173 -11.35 4.05 -19.42
N ALA A 174 -12.14 4.49 -20.42
CA ALA A 174 -11.61 5.05 -21.64
C ALA A 174 -10.83 6.35 -21.40
N ASP A 175 -11.30 7.22 -20.49
CA ASP A 175 -10.61 8.46 -20.13
C ASP A 175 -9.26 8.16 -19.44
N VAL A 176 -9.20 7.18 -18.57
CA VAL A 176 -7.92 6.70 -17.96
C VAL A 176 -6.95 6.27 -19.07
N MET A 177 -7.40 5.45 -19.99
CA MET A 177 -6.57 4.96 -21.09
C MET A 177 -6.13 6.07 -22.04
N ASN A 178 -6.80 7.23 -22.05
CA ASN A 178 -6.45 8.42 -22.84
C ASN A 178 -5.52 9.41 -22.11
N LEU A 179 -5.19 9.17 -20.84
CA LEU A 179 -4.18 9.99 -20.14
C LEU A 179 -2.86 9.98 -20.93
N ALA A 180 -2.24 11.16 -21.06
CA ALA A 180 -1.04 11.32 -21.89
C ALA A 180 0.08 10.34 -21.50
N TRP A 181 0.38 10.23 -20.21
CA TRP A 181 1.41 9.31 -19.72
C TRP A 181 1.02 7.84 -19.89
N VAL A 182 -0.28 7.49 -19.82
CA VAL A 182 -0.74 6.12 -20.10
C VAL A 182 -0.55 5.77 -21.57
N GLN A 183 -0.81 6.74 -22.48
CA GLN A 183 -0.61 6.54 -23.92
C GLN A 183 0.85 6.27 -24.30
N GLU A 184 1.80 6.79 -23.54
CA GLU A 184 3.24 6.57 -23.71
C GLU A 184 3.69 5.18 -23.23
N GLY A 185 2.88 4.51 -22.40
CA GLY A 185 3.18 3.20 -21.84
C GLY A 185 3.17 2.06 -22.86
N SER A 186 3.84 0.96 -22.50
CA SER A 186 3.86 -0.27 -23.30
C SER A 186 2.47 -0.91 -23.44
N ALA A 187 2.30 -1.80 -24.40
CA ALA A 187 1.04 -2.54 -24.56
C ALA A 187 0.73 -3.41 -23.33
N GLU A 188 1.76 -4.05 -22.75
CA GLU A 188 1.63 -4.85 -21.54
C GLU A 188 1.19 -4.01 -20.33
N PHE A 189 1.80 -2.83 -20.13
CA PHE A 189 1.40 -1.89 -19.10
C PHE A 189 -0.07 -1.49 -19.24
N LYS A 190 -0.52 -1.14 -20.46
CA LYS A 190 -1.92 -0.75 -20.73
C LYS A 190 -2.89 -1.88 -20.43
N GLU A 191 -2.56 -3.11 -20.83
CA GLU A 191 -3.37 -4.29 -20.53
C GLU A 191 -3.51 -4.53 -19.02
N GLN A 192 -2.40 -4.43 -18.28
CA GLN A 192 -2.44 -4.59 -16.83
C GLN A 192 -3.22 -3.47 -16.14
N LEU A 193 -3.06 -2.22 -16.58
CA LEU A 193 -3.81 -1.08 -16.04
C LEU A 193 -5.31 -1.23 -16.32
N GLU A 194 -5.69 -1.62 -17.53
CA GLU A 194 -7.10 -1.88 -17.91
C GLU A 194 -7.70 -2.99 -17.02
N LYS A 195 -6.94 -4.06 -16.76
CA LYS A 195 -7.37 -5.13 -15.86
C LYS A 195 -7.66 -4.62 -14.45
N VAL A 196 -6.79 -3.74 -13.92
CA VAL A 196 -7.01 -3.11 -12.60
C VAL A 196 -8.23 -2.18 -12.62
N CYS A 197 -8.37 -1.33 -13.64
CA CYS A 197 -9.52 -0.44 -13.78
C CYS A 197 -10.84 -1.22 -13.86
N THR A 198 -10.87 -2.28 -14.65
CA THR A 198 -12.05 -3.18 -14.77
C THR A 198 -12.37 -3.82 -13.42
N TYR A 199 -11.36 -4.30 -12.71
CA TYR A 199 -11.55 -4.88 -11.36
C TYR A 199 -12.13 -3.87 -10.36
N ILE A 200 -11.64 -2.63 -10.37
CA ILE A 200 -12.17 -1.55 -9.52
C ILE A 200 -13.64 -1.28 -9.86
N CYS A 201 -13.96 -1.12 -11.16
CA CYS A 201 -15.29 -0.75 -11.62
C CYS A 201 -16.33 -1.87 -11.45
N ASP A 202 -15.96 -3.11 -11.80
CA ASP A 202 -16.93 -4.20 -11.91
C ASP A 202 -17.01 -5.06 -10.64
N THR A 203 -15.99 -4.98 -9.76
CA THR A 203 -15.91 -5.84 -8.57
C THR A 203 -15.75 -5.05 -7.28
N VAL A 204 -14.68 -4.27 -7.14
CA VAL A 204 -14.33 -3.67 -5.84
C VAL A 204 -15.35 -2.61 -5.43
N ASN A 205 -15.60 -1.62 -6.30
CA ASN A 205 -16.55 -0.54 -5.98
C ASN A 205 -17.98 -1.06 -5.81
N PRO A 206 -18.55 -1.89 -6.68
CA PRO A 206 -19.89 -2.44 -6.46
C PRO A 206 -20.03 -3.20 -5.13
N ASN A 207 -19.05 -4.04 -4.78
CA ASN A 207 -19.05 -4.75 -3.52
C ASN A 207 -18.88 -3.82 -2.31
N LEU A 208 -18.11 -2.74 -2.45
CA LEU A 208 -17.96 -1.72 -1.41
C LEU A 208 -19.27 -0.97 -1.18
N GLN A 209 -20.02 -0.64 -2.25
CA GLN A 209 -21.33 0.02 -2.12
C GLN A 209 -22.36 -0.85 -1.41
N LEU A 210 -22.24 -2.18 -1.46
CA LEU A 210 -23.08 -3.12 -0.70
C LEU A 210 -22.85 -3.06 0.83
N THR A 211 -21.91 -2.25 1.33
CA THR A 211 -21.80 -1.91 2.77
C THR A 211 -23.14 -1.45 3.35
N THR A 212 -24.02 -0.85 2.53
CA THR A 212 -25.39 -0.48 2.92
C THR A 212 -26.23 -1.65 3.46
N GLN A 213 -25.90 -2.90 3.07
CA GLN A 213 -26.58 -4.11 3.54
C GLN A 213 -26.23 -4.49 5.00
N GLU A 214 -25.21 -3.88 5.60
CA GLU A 214 -24.80 -4.19 6.98
C GLU A 214 -25.95 -3.99 7.97
N GLN A 215 -26.72 -2.90 7.82
CA GLN A 215 -27.85 -2.58 8.71
C GLN A 215 -28.99 -3.60 8.51
N GLU A 216 -29.32 -3.93 7.27
CA GLU A 216 -30.36 -4.90 6.95
C GLU A 216 -29.99 -6.30 7.49
N ASN A 217 -28.78 -6.75 7.24
CA ASN A 217 -28.31 -8.06 7.69
C ASN A 217 -28.25 -8.15 9.22
N MET A 218 -27.89 -7.04 9.90
CA MET A 218 -27.91 -6.98 11.35
C MET A 218 -29.35 -7.12 11.90
N LEU A 219 -30.33 -6.42 11.30
CA LEU A 219 -31.75 -6.53 11.68
C LEU A 219 -32.27 -7.94 11.42
N ARG A 220 -31.96 -8.54 10.26
CA ARG A 220 -32.32 -9.93 9.93
C ARG A 220 -31.77 -10.91 10.98
N GLY A 221 -30.50 -10.70 11.40
CA GLY A 221 -29.88 -11.50 12.45
C GLY A 221 -30.62 -11.40 13.80
N PHE A 222 -31.05 -10.19 14.20
CA PHE A 222 -31.85 -10.01 15.41
C PHE A 222 -33.24 -10.65 15.32
N GLU A 223 -33.83 -10.74 14.14
CA GLU A 223 -35.09 -11.42 13.89
C GLU A 223 -34.95 -12.93 13.76
N GLY A 224 -33.74 -13.47 13.89
CA GLY A 224 -33.45 -14.90 13.74
C GLY A 224 -33.53 -15.39 12.29
N GLN A 225 -33.46 -14.49 11.32
CA GLN A 225 -33.45 -14.82 9.91
C GLN A 225 -32.02 -15.21 9.46
N TYR A 226 -31.96 -15.96 8.37
CA TYR A 226 -30.69 -16.36 7.77
C TYR A 226 -29.96 -15.15 7.16
N VAL A 227 -28.69 -14.99 7.52
CA VAL A 227 -27.75 -14.09 6.88
C VAL A 227 -26.68 -14.95 6.22
N GLU A 228 -26.43 -14.72 4.94
CA GLU A 228 -25.41 -15.47 4.18
C GLU A 228 -24.04 -15.21 4.81
N PRO A 229 -23.28 -16.26 5.16
CA PRO A 229 -21.97 -16.09 5.75
C PRO A 229 -20.96 -15.56 4.70
N GLY A 230 -20.02 -14.76 5.15
CA GLY A 230 -18.90 -14.26 4.34
C GLY A 230 -17.57 -14.50 5.05
N PRO A 231 -16.46 -14.41 4.33
CA PRO A 231 -15.14 -14.48 4.92
C PRO A 231 -14.92 -13.28 5.85
N SER A 232 -14.02 -13.44 6.84
CA SER A 232 -13.59 -12.34 7.72
C SER A 232 -12.11 -12.06 7.51
N GLY A 233 -11.72 -10.80 7.69
CA GLY A 233 -10.34 -10.36 7.50
C GLY A 233 -10.26 -8.85 7.27
N ALA A 234 -9.10 -8.39 6.83
CA ALA A 234 -8.86 -7.00 6.44
C ALA A 234 -8.87 -6.88 4.90
N PRO A 235 -9.89 -6.28 4.30
CA PRO A 235 -9.98 -6.14 2.84
C PRO A 235 -8.78 -5.42 2.23
N THR A 236 -8.17 -4.49 2.96
CA THR A 236 -7.01 -3.70 2.54
C THR A 236 -5.67 -4.48 2.53
N SER A 237 -5.69 -5.73 3.00
CA SER A 237 -4.51 -6.61 3.00
C SER A 237 -4.43 -7.52 1.76
N GLY A 238 -4.82 -7.02 0.59
CA GLY A 238 -4.84 -7.80 -0.65
C GLY A 238 -5.99 -8.81 -0.73
N CYS A 239 -7.06 -8.57 0.01
CA CYS A 239 -8.21 -9.43 0.15
C CYS A 239 -9.52 -8.66 -0.09
N ALA A 240 -9.59 -7.89 -1.17
CA ALA A 240 -10.79 -7.12 -1.51
C ALA A 240 -12.03 -8.00 -1.80
N ASP A 241 -11.84 -9.30 -2.05
CA ASP A 241 -12.88 -10.32 -2.15
C ASP A 241 -13.65 -10.57 -0.84
N LEU A 242 -13.12 -10.08 0.30
CA LEU A 242 -13.85 -10.05 1.58
C LEU A 242 -15.07 -9.11 1.55
N LEU A 243 -15.12 -8.19 0.60
CA LEU A 243 -16.31 -7.36 0.37
C LEU A 243 -17.43 -8.18 -0.30
N PRO A 244 -18.71 -7.84 -0.04
CA PRO A 244 -19.20 -6.82 0.87
C PRO A 244 -19.10 -7.23 2.33
N THR A 245 -19.00 -6.22 3.20
CA THR A 245 -19.07 -6.37 4.67
C THR A 245 -20.48 -6.65 5.15
N GLY A 246 -20.66 -6.94 6.44
CA GLY A 246 -21.99 -7.15 7.04
C GLY A 246 -22.57 -8.56 6.85
N ARG A 247 -21.76 -9.50 6.38
CA ARG A 247 -22.13 -10.93 6.27
C ARG A 247 -21.58 -11.77 7.42
N ASN A 248 -20.71 -11.21 8.24
CA ASN A 248 -20.03 -11.90 9.32
C ASN A 248 -20.01 -11.00 10.57
N PHE A 249 -20.78 -11.38 11.59
CA PHE A 249 -20.90 -10.65 12.84
C PHE A 249 -20.12 -11.31 13.99
N PHE A 250 -19.27 -12.29 13.70
CA PHE A 250 -18.48 -12.97 14.71
C PHE A 250 -17.22 -12.17 15.04
N GLY A 251 -17.06 -11.87 16.30
CA GLY A 251 -15.78 -11.48 16.86
C GLY A 251 -14.96 -12.72 17.19
N VAL A 252 -13.72 -12.82 16.72
CA VAL A 252 -12.77 -13.82 17.16
C VAL A 252 -11.94 -13.22 18.29
N ASP A 253 -12.01 -13.81 19.49
CA ASP A 253 -11.10 -13.43 20.57
C ASP A 253 -9.73 -14.13 20.35
N PRO A 254 -8.69 -13.37 19.96
CA PRO A 254 -7.38 -13.96 19.67
C PRO A 254 -6.71 -14.61 20.88
N ARG A 255 -7.21 -14.35 22.11
CA ARG A 255 -6.72 -14.97 23.34
C ARG A 255 -7.22 -16.38 23.54
N THR A 256 -8.30 -16.75 22.84
CA THR A 256 -8.93 -18.07 22.93
C THR A 256 -8.64 -18.96 21.73
N LEU A 257 -8.03 -18.39 20.68
CA LEU A 257 -7.69 -19.09 19.44
C LEU A 257 -6.20 -18.88 19.07
N PRO A 258 -5.58 -19.95 18.55
CA PRO A 258 -6.08 -21.32 18.51
C PRO A 258 -6.20 -21.94 19.92
N THR A 259 -7.10 -22.88 20.08
CA THR A 259 -7.11 -23.67 21.33
C THR A 259 -5.79 -24.46 21.44
N PRO A 260 -5.33 -24.84 22.67
CA PRO A 260 -4.10 -25.62 22.80
C PRO A 260 -4.09 -26.90 21.95
N ALA A 261 -5.24 -27.59 21.85
CA ALA A 261 -5.36 -28.76 21.00
C ALA A 261 -5.25 -28.46 19.51
N ALA A 262 -5.90 -27.37 19.05
CA ALA A 262 -5.80 -26.93 17.66
C ALA A 262 -4.38 -26.46 17.31
N TRP A 263 -3.66 -25.84 18.25
CA TRP A 263 -2.26 -25.45 18.09
C TRP A 263 -1.35 -26.66 17.87
N GLU A 264 -1.46 -27.71 18.68
CA GLU A 264 -0.65 -28.92 18.53
C GLU A 264 -0.95 -29.68 17.23
N ILE A 265 -2.22 -29.74 16.82
CA ILE A 265 -2.60 -30.27 15.49
C ILE A 265 -1.99 -29.42 14.36
N GLY A 266 -2.10 -28.09 14.47
CA GLY A 266 -1.55 -27.14 13.49
C GLY A 266 -0.04 -27.29 13.32
N LYS A 267 0.71 -27.44 14.42
CA LYS A 267 2.16 -27.71 14.38
C LYS A 267 2.44 -29.02 13.63
N THR A 268 1.75 -30.11 13.98
CA THR A 268 1.95 -31.42 13.35
C THR A 268 1.70 -31.36 11.85
N LEU A 269 0.63 -30.66 11.41
CA LEU A 269 0.32 -30.47 10.00
C LEU A 269 1.36 -29.58 9.30
N GLY A 270 1.83 -28.52 9.95
CA GLY A 270 2.90 -27.66 9.45
C GLY A 270 4.20 -28.40 9.21
N ASP A 271 4.61 -29.21 10.21
CA ASP A 271 5.81 -30.05 10.10
C ASP A 271 5.69 -31.04 8.93
N GLN A 272 4.53 -31.69 8.78
CA GLN A 272 4.28 -32.64 7.68
C GLN A 272 4.34 -31.95 6.30
N ILE A 273 3.84 -30.72 6.16
CA ILE A 273 3.92 -29.95 4.92
C ILE A 273 5.38 -29.62 4.59
N ILE A 274 6.14 -29.17 5.59
CA ILE A 274 7.57 -28.85 5.42
C ILE A 274 8.37 -30.10 5.04
N GLU A 275 8.15 -31.21 5.76
CA GLU A 275 8.82 -32.49 5.46
C GLU A 275 8.51 -32.98 4.04
N ARG A 276 7.25 -32.85 3.62
CA ARG A 276 6.84 -33.19 2.26
C ARG A 276 7.50 -32.30 1.22
N PHE A 277 7.53 -30.99 1.46
CA PHE A 277 8.19 -30.02 0.56
C PHE A 277 9.70 -30.36 0.43
N ILE A 278 10.39 -30.62 1.54
CA ILE A 278 11.80 -31.00 1.52
C ILE A 278 12.01 -32.30 0.76
N ALA A 279 11.09 -33.28 0.90
CA ALA A 279 11.19 -34.55 0.18
C ALA A 279 10.97 -34.41 -1.33
N GLU A 280 10.10 -33.48 -1.76
CA GLU A 280 9.80 -33.23 -3.16
C GLU A 280 10.84 -32.30 -3.82
N GLU A 281 11.29 -31.24 -3.15
CA GLU A 281 12.14 -30.19 -3.72
C GLU A 281 13.62 -30.29 -3.31
N GLY A 282 13.93 -31.05 -2.27
CA GLY A 282 15.31 -31.29 -1.81
C GLY A 282 15.95 -30.15 -1.02
N HIS A 283 15.21 -29.11 -0.67
CA HIS A 283 15.66 -27.98 0.14
C HIS A 283 14.55 -27.45 1.06
N TYR A 284 14.93 -26.62 2.02
CA TYR A 284 13.97 -25.95 2.91
C TYR A 284 13.23 -24.83 2.15
N PRO A 285 11.92 -24.63 2.37
CA PRO A 285 11.15 -23.58 1.73
C PRO A 285 11.61 -22.18 2.14
#